data_8ae5f09d33a4eaf8398b53d3cd7cf9d8
#
_entry.id   8ae5f09d33a4eaf8398b53d3cd7cf9d8
#
_cell.length_a   1.000
_cell.length_b   1.000
_cell.length_c   1.000
_cell.angle_alpha   90.00
_cell.angle_beta   90.00
_cell.angle_gamma   90.00
#
_symmetry.space_group_name_H-M   'P 1'
#
loop_
_entity.id
_entity.type
_entity.pdbx_description
1 polymer ?
#
loop_
_entity_poly.entity_id
_entity_poly.type
_entity_poly.pdbx_seq_one_letter_code
_entity_poly.pdbx_strand_id
1 'polypeptide(L)'
;YMLEKGKGSIVNVSSIATRGVNRVPYGAAKGGVNALTACLAFENGERGIRVNATAPGATEAPPRIIPRNTAEQSEQEKGWYKQIYSQSLDSSVMKRYGTLDEQADPILFLASDESSYMTGSILPVGGGDLG
;
A
#
# COMPACT_ATOMS: atom_id res chain seq x y z
N TYR A 1 10.58 -9.37 -20.67
CA TYR A 1 11.41 -8.16 -20.87
C TYR A 1 12.43 -7.96 -19.74
N MET A 2 12.04 -7.84 -18.44
CA MET A 2 12.96 -7.68 -17.31
C MET A 2 13.91 -8.88 -17.16
N LEU A 3 13.39 -10.10 -17.30
CA LEU A 3 14.18 -11.34 -17.24
C LEU A 3 15.25 -11.41 -18.34
N GLU A 4 14.91 -10.99 -19.56
CA GLU A 4 15.86 -10.94 -20.68
C GLU A 4 16.99 -9.92 -20.46
N LYS A 5 16.65 -8.82 -19.75
CA LYS A 5 17.65 -7.78 -19.42
C LYS A 5 18.45 -8.08 -18.15
N GLY A 6 18.05 -9.05 -17.33
CA GLY A 6 18.66 -9.34 -16.06
C GLY A 6 18.59 -8.16 -15.07
N LYS A 7 17.66 -7.23 -15.25
CA LYS A 7 17.46 -6.04 -14.39
C LYS A 7 16.02 -5.59 -14.40
N GLY A 8 15.48 -5.27 -13.21
CA GLY A 8 14.16 -4.68 -13.08
C GLY A 8 13.82 -4.30 -11.64
N SER A 9 12.86 -3.39 -11.49
CA SER A 9 12.25 -3.09 -10.19
C SER A 9 10.74 -3.08 -10.34
N ILE A 10 10.06 -3.83 -9.49
CA ILE A 10 8.60 -3.89 -9.38
C ILE A 10 8.23 -3.32 -8.01
N VAL A 11 7.33 -2.34 -8.01
CA VAL A 11 6.80 -1.76 -6.77
C VAL A 11 5.31 -1.99 -6.71
N ASN A 12 4.89 -2.86 -5.82
CA ASN A 12 3.48 -3.12 -5.54
C ASN A 12 2.93 -2.06 -4.57
N VAL A 13 1.65 -1.75 -4.67
CA VAL A 13 0.97 -0.88 -3.72
C VAL A 13 0.06 -1.72 -2.84
N SER A 14 0.54 -2.02 -1.63
CA SER A 14 -0.20 -2.71 -0.58
C SER A 14 -1.04 -1.72 0.25
N SER A 15 -1.10 -1.90 1.54
CA SER A 15 -1.70 -1.00 2.53
C SER A 15 -1.26 -1.42 3.93
N ILE A 16 -1.17 -0.48 4.87
CA ILE A 16 -1.10 -0.80 6.30
C ILE A 16 -2.42 -1.41 6.81
N ALA A 17 -3.53 -1.24 6.09
CA ALA A 17 -4.84 -1.76 6.46
C ALA A 17 -4.98 -3.28 6.18
N THR A 18 -3.94 -4.04 6.47
CA THR A 18 -4.01 -5.51 6.63
C THR A 18 -4.61 -5.89 7.98
N ARG A 19 -4.73 -4.92 8.89
CA ARG A 19 -5.48 -4.99 10.14
C ARG A 19 -6.37 -3.75 10.25
N GLY A 20 -7.66 -3.92 10.46
CA GLY A 20 -8.58 -2.78 10.59
C GLY A 20 -10.05 -3.20 10.68
N VAL A 21 -10.88 -2.29 11.16
CA VAL A 21 -12.32 -2.51 11.29
C VAL A 21 -13.03 -2.40 9.94
N ASN A 22 -14.11 -3.14 9.75
CA ASN A 22 -15.05 -3.08 8.62
C ASN A 22 -14.39 -3.25 7.23
N ARG A 23 -13.23 -3.91 7.13
CA ARG A 23 -12.53 -4.07 5.85
C ARG A 23 -11.84 -5.44 5.69
N VAL A 24 -12.45 -6.51 6.24
CA VAL A 24 -11.87 -7.87 6.17
C VAL A 24 -11.51 -8.31 4.74
N PRO A 25 -12.38 -8.17 3.71
CA PRO A 25 -12.01 -8.56 2.34
C PRO A 25 -10.86 -7.70 1.78
N TYR A 26 -10.83 -6.41 2.11
CA TYR A 26 -9.75 -5.52 1.71
C TYR A 26 -8.43 -5.92 2.38
N GLY A 27 -8.46 -6.21 3.68
CA GLY A 27 -7.29 -6.68 4.43
C GLY A 27 -6.74 -7.99 3.85
N ALA A 28 -7.61 -8.95 3.53
CA ALA A 28 -7.22 -10.20 2.88
C ALA A 28 -6.56 -9.96 1.52
N ALA A 29 -7.14 -9.09 0.68
CA ALA A 29 -6.56 -8.75 -0.63
C ALA A 29 -5.19 -8.08 -0.49
N LYS A 30 -5.02 -7.15 0.45
CA LYS A 30 -3.75 -6.45 0.66
C LYS A 30 -2.70 -7.32 1.35
N GLY A 31 -3.10 -8.21 2.25
CA GLY A 31 -2.25 -9.28 2.78
C GLY A 31 -1.74 -10.22 1.67
N GLY A 32 -2.61 -10.53 0.71
CA GLY A 32 -2.23 -11.27 -0.51
C GLY A 32 -1.17 -10.54 -1.34
N VAL A 33 -1.25 -9.22 -1.47
CA VAL A 33 -0.22 -8.41 -2.15
C VAL A 33 1.12 -8.48 -1.40
N ASN A 34 1.10 -8.49 -0.06
CA ASN A 34 2.32 -8.65 0.73
C ASN A 34 2.99 -10.01 0.46
N ALA A 35 2.21 -11.09 0.50
CA ALA A 35 2.70 -12.43 0.20
C ALA A 35 3.21 -12.54 -1.25
N LEU A 36 2.47 -12.00 -2.22
CA LEU A 36 2.90 -11.93 -3.62
C LEU A 36 4.25 -11.23 -3.77
N THR A 37 4.43 -10.09 -3.09
CA THR A 37 5.69 -9.32 -3.13
C THR A 37 6.87 -10.16 -2.63
N ALA A 38 6.70 -10.85 -1.49
CA ALA A 38 7.75 -11.68 -0.91
C ALA A 38 8.09 -12.87 -1.82
N CYS A 39 7.09 -13.56 -2.37
CA CYS A 39 7.30 -14.71 -3.27
C CYS A 39 8.01 -14.28 -4.57
N LEU A 40 7.53 -13.22 -5.21
CA LEU A 40 8.15 -12.71 -6.44
C LEU A 40 9.61 -12.25 -6.22
N ALA A 41 9.87 -11.60 -5.06
CA ALA A 41 11.22 -11.19 -4.70
C ALA A 41 12.15 -12.40 -4.53
N PHE A 42 11.69 -13.44 -3.85
CA PHE A 42 12.45 -14.67 -3.61
C PHE A 42 12.74 -15.41 -4.91
N GLU A 43 11.73 -15.54 -5.79
CA GLU A 43 11.88 -16.27 -7.06
C GLU A 43 12.78 -15.55 -8.09
N ASN A 44 12.90 -14.21 -8.02
CA ASN A 44 13.50 -13.42 -9.09
C ASN A 44 14.74 -12.64 -8.66
N GLY A 45 15.15 -12.71 -7.39
CA GLY A 45 16.30 -11.97 -6.87
C GLY A 45 17.60 -12.32 -7.58
N GLU A 46 17.89 -13.61 -7.80
CA GLU A 46 19.05 -14.08 -8.54
C GLU A 46 19.07 -13.68 -10.03
N ARG A 47 17.89 -13.28 -10.54
CA ARG A 47 17.71 -12.82 -11.93
C ARG A 47 17.84 -11.30 -12.07
N GLY A 48 18.29 -10.61 -11.00
CA GLY A 48 18.48 -9.16 -10.99
C GLY A 48 17.18 -8.35 -10.93
N ILE A 49 16.05 -8.96 -10.54
CA ILE A 49 14.76 -8.27 -10.41
C ILE A 49 14.46 -8.08 -8.94
N ARG A 50 14.28 -6.83 -8.54
CA ARG A 50 13.80 -6.46 -7.20
C ARG A 50 12.28 -6.33 -7.19
N VAL A 51 11.65 -6.80 -6.14
CA VAL A 51 10.19 -6.67 -5.96
C VAL A 51 9.93 -6.21 -4.53
N ASN A 52 9.37 -5.01 -4.38
CA ASN A 52 9.03 -4.43 -3.09
C ASN A 52 7.59 -3.94 -3.10
N ALA A 53 7.06 -3.57 -1.97
CA ALA A 53 5.78 -2.89 -1.88
C ALA A 53 5.86 -1.67 -0.97
N THR A 54 5.11 -0.63 -1.29
CA THR A 54 4.71 0.38 -0.31
C THR A 54 3.40 -0.04 0.35
N ALA A 55 3.22 0.31 1.61
CA ALA A 55 1.99 0.10 2.36
C ALA A 55 1.45 1.44 2.86
N PRO A 56 0.70 2.18 2.01
CA PRO A 56 0.11 3.45 2.36
C PRO A 56 -0.83 3.37 3.55
N GLY A 57 -0.78 4.41 4.38
CA GLY A 57 -1.78 4.73 5.38
C GLY A 57 -2.92 5.58 4.83
N ALA A 58 -3.62 6.25 5.73
CA ALA A 58 -4.63 7.23 5.35
C ALA A 58 -3.99 8.38 4.56
N THR A 59 -4.58 8.68 3.40
CA THR A 59 -4.02 9.65 2.44
C THR A 59 -5.11 10.61 2.00
N GLU A 60 -4.80 11.90 1.99
CA GLU A 60 -5.65 12.93 1.39
C GLU A 60 -5.59 12.78 -0.13
N ALA A 61 -6.73 12.54 -0.74
CA ALA A 61 -6.84 12.39 -2.17
C ALA A 61 -8.05 13.17 -2.69
N PRO A 62 -7.98 13.74 -3.91
CA PRO A 62 -9.13 14.38 -4.52
C PRO A 62 -10.26 13.36 -4.74
N PRO A 63 -11.50 13.83 -4.89
CA PRO A 63 -12.61 12.95 -5.27
C PRO A 63 -12.28 12.15 -6.53
N ARG A 64 -12.69 10.89 -6.56
CA ARG A 64 -12.44 10.02 -7.71
C ARG A 64 -13.21 10.50 -8.93
N ILE A 65 -12.54 10.60 -10.06
CA ILE A 65 -13.17 10.88 -11.36
C ILE A 65 -14.15 9.74 -11.72
N ILE A 66 -13.76 8.49 -11.46
CA ILE A 66 -14.60 7.31 -11.66
C ILE A 66 -14.92 6.72 -10.28
N PRO A 67 -16.17 6.81 -9.81
CA PRO A 67 -16.58 6.22 -8.54
C PRO A 67 -16.40 4.69 -8.54
N ARG A 68 -16.00 4.12 -7.41
CA ARG A 68 -15.93 2.65 -7.25
C ARG A 68 -17.31 1.99 -7.20
N ASN A 69 -18.28 2.72 -6.69
CA ASN A 69 -19.67 2.30 -6.60
C ASN A 69 -20.54 3.52 -6.86
N THR A 70 -21.55 3.36 -7.69
CA THR A 70 -22.55 4.40 -8.00
C THR A 70 -23.81 4.25 -7.17
N ALA A 71 -23.95 3.16 -6.40
CA ALA A 71 -25.08 2.96 -5.51
C ALA A 71 -24.99 3.91 -4.30
N GLU A 72 -26.14 4.39 -3.88
CA GLU A 72 -26.25 5.22 -2.68
C GLU A 72 -25.90 4.39 -1.44
N GLN A 73 -25.06 4.95 -0.57
CA GLN A 73 -24.62 4.26 0.65
C GLN A 73 -25.76 4.21 1.67
N SER A 74 -25.98 3.05 2.26
CA SER A 74 -26.86 2.89 3.41
C SER A 74 -26.31 3.62 4.65
N GLU A 75 -27.14 3.92 5.62
CA GLU A 75 -26.74 4.53 6.89
C GLU A 75 -25.73 3.65 7.66
N GLN A 76 -25.84 2.33 7.53
CA GLN A 76 -24.90 1.39 8.10
C GLN A 76 -23.51 1.52 7.46
N GLU A 77 -23.41 1.61 6.15
CA GLU A 77 -22.16 1.81 5.42
C GLU A 77 -21.52 3.16 5.76
N LYS A 78 -22.30 4.22 5.87
CA LYS A 78 -21.81 5.53 6.35
C LYS A 78 -21.23 5.44 7.76
N GLY A 79 -21.87 4.66 8.64
CA GLY A 79 -21.35 4.36 9.98
C GLY A 79 -20.02 3.63 9.95
N TRP A 80 -19.88 2.61 9.12
CA TRP A 80 -18.62 1.88 8.93
C TRP A 80 -17.50 2.77 8.39
N TYR A 81 -17.78 3.65 7.45
CA TYR A 81 -16.80 4.62 6.93
C TYR A 81 -16.30 5.56 8.03
N LYS A 82 -17.19 6.05 8.91
CA LYS A 82 -16.79 6.87 10.06
C LYS A 82 -15.83 6.14 10.99
N GLN A 83 -16.12 4.86 11.28
CA GLN A 83 -15.24 4.03 12.12
C GLN A 83 -13.87 3.79 11.48
N ILE A 84 -13.85 3.51 10.17
CA ILE A 84 -12.59 3.35 9.41
C ILE A 84 -11.77 4.65 9.45
N TYR A 85 -12.44 5.79 9.28
CA TYR A 85 -11.80 7.11 9.28
C TYR A 85 -11.19 7.42 10.65
N SER A 86 -11.96 7.24 11.72
CA SER A 86 -11.51 7.43 13.10
C SER A 86 -10.31 6.53 13.42
N GLN A 87 -10.42 5.23 13.15
CA GLN A 87 -9.33 4.29 13.36
C GLN A 87 -8.04 4.73 12.65
N SER A 88 -8.15 5.19 11.42
CA SER A 88 -6.99 5.58 10.61
C SER A 88 -6.22 6.77 11.22
N LEU A 89 -6.93 7.73 11.82
CA LEU A 89 -6.31 8.84 12.56
C LEU A 89 -5.78 8.42 13.93
N ASP A 90 -6.56 7.59 14.64
CA ASP A 90 -6.21 7.16 15.99
C ASP A 90 -4.95 6.28 16.00
N SER A 91 -4.80 5.41 15.00
CA SER A 91 -3.62 4.55 14.82
C SER A 91 -2.38 5.32 14.37
N SER A 92 -2.54 6.41 13.64
CA SER A 92 -1.42 7.22 13.17
C SER A 92 -0.78 8.01 14.33
N VAL A 93 0.53 7.88 14.48
CA VAL A 93 1.32 8.65 15.46
C VAL A 93 1.34 10.14 15.08
N MET A 94 1.41 10.44 13.79
CA MET A 94 1.43 11.82 13.28
C MET A 94 0.06 12.52 13.33
N LYS A 95 -1.01 11.80 13.65
CA LYS A 95 -2.38 12.32 13.80
C LYS A 95 -2.90 13.15 12.62
N ARG A 96 -2.44 12.84 11.42
CA ARG A 96 -2.89 13.45 10.17
C ARG A 96 -2.88 12.42 9.04
N TYR A 97 -3.53 12.73 7.96
CA TYR A 97 -3.38 12.00 6.70
C TYR A 97 -2.08 12.42 5.99
N GLY A 98 -1.51 11.50 5.25
CA GLY A 98 -0.41 11.78 4.34
C GLY A 98 -0.90 12.44 3.07
N THR A 99 -0.03 13.18 2.41
CA THR A 99 -0.28 13.76 1.08
C THR A 99 -0.02 12.71 -0.02
N LEU A 100 -0.41 13.01 -1.24
CA LEU A 100 -0.10 12.16 -2.40
C LEU A 100 1.40 12.07 -2.64
N ASP A 101 2.13 13.17 -2.49
CA ASP A 101 3.58 13.21 -2.67
C ASP A 101 4.29 12.36 -1.62
N GLU A 102 3.88 12.44 -0.35
CA GLU A 102 4.41 11.58 0.72
C GLU A 102 4.18 10.07 0.45
N GLN A 103 3.21 9.71 -0.38
CA GLN A 103 3.03 8.33 -0.82
C GLN A 103 3.81 8.01 -2.11
N ALA A 104 4.00 8.98 -2.99
CA ALA A 104 4.70 8.80 -4.26
C ALA A 104 6.22 8.69 -4.10
N ASP A 105 6.81 9.49 -3.20
CA ASP A 105 8.25 9.52 -2.98
C ASP A 105 8.84 8.14 -2.61
N PRO A 106 8.27 7.37 -1.66
CA PRO A 106 8.74 6.02 -1.38
C PRO A 106 8.60 5.05 -2.54
N ILE A 107 7.59 5.22 -3.42
CA ILE A 107 7.45 4.42 -4.64
C ILE A 107 8.60 4.74 -5.59
N LEU A 108 8.92 6.01 -5.80
CA LEU A 108 10.02 6.45 -6.63
C LEU A 108 11.37 5.93 -6.10
N PHE A 109 11.60 6.02 -4.79
CA PHE A 109 12.79 5.45 -4.14
C PHE A 109 12.91 3.94 -4.40
N LEU A 110 11.85 3.17 -4.19
CA LEU A 110 11.86 1.71 -4.42
C LEU A 110 12.00 1.34 -5.90
N ALA A 111 11.55 2.20 -6.81
CA ALA A 111 11.70 2.00 -8.25
C ALA A 111 13.11 2.31 -8.75
N SER A 112 13.84 3.19 -8.06
CA SER A 112 15.17 3.66 -8.44
C SER A 112 16.31 2.74 -7.99
N ASP A 113 17.52 3.00 -8.48
CA ASP A 113 18.72 2.27 -8.06
C ASP A 113 19.21 2.66 -6.64
N GLU A 114 18.65 3.72 -6.03
CA GLU A 114 18.93 4.09 -4.63
C GLU A 114 18.52 2.99 -3.64
N SER A 115 17.51 2.19 -4.01
CA SER A 115 17.09 1.00 -3.25
C SER A 115 17.69 -0.31 -3.80
N SER A 116 18.86 -0.27 -4.40
CA SER A 116 19.47 -1.41 -5.13
C SER A 116 19.67 -2.68 -4.29
N TYR A 117 19.78 -2.57 -2.97
CA TYR A 117 19.90 -3.70 -2.05
C TYR A 117 18.59 -4.05 -1.31
N MET A 118 17.45 -3.56 -1.80
CA MET A 118 16.13 -3.83 -1.22
C MET A 118 15.30 -4.69 -2.15
N THR A 119 14.86 -5.85 -1.67
CA THR A 119 13.88 -6.72 -2.32
C THR A 119 13.07 -7.48 -1.26
N GLY A 120 11.82 -7.83 -1.54
CA GLY A 120 10.93 -8.51 -0.62
C GLY A 120 10.39 -7.64 0.53
N SER A 121 10.67 -6.35 0.53
CA SER A 121 10.30 -5.43 1.61
C SER A 121 8.88 -4.88 1.41
N ILE A 122 8.16 -4.75 2.53
CA ILE A 122 6.91 -4.00 2.61
C ILE A 122 7.20 -2.74 3.41
N LEU A 123 7.21 -1.58 2.75
CA LEU A 123 7.54 -0.29 3.35
C LEU A 123 6.27 0.44 3.82
N PRO A 124 6.02 0.52 5.15
CA PRO A 124 4.88 1.27 5.65
C PRO A 124 5.07 2.77 5.45
N VAL A 125 4.02 3.44 4.92
CA VAL A 125 3.97 4.89 4.73
C VAL A 125 2.68 5.39 5.38
N GLY A 126 2.58 5.21 6.70
CA GLY A 126 1.35 5.37 7.46
C GLY A 126 1.41 6.36 8.62
N GLY A 127 2.44 7.23 8.67
CA GLY A 127 2.58 8.20 9.76
C GLY A 127 2.75 7.56 11.14
N GLY A 128 3.43 6.38 11.19
CA GLY A 128 3.67 5.61 12.40
C GLY A 128 2.66 4.48 12.66
N ASP A 129 1.59 4.39 11.86
CA ASP A 129 0.74 3.19 11.84
C ASP A 129 1.42 2.12 10.97
N LEU A 130 1.63 0.96 11.55
CA LEU A 130 2.31 -0.16 10.89
C LEU A 130 1.35 -1.29 10.44
N GLY A 131 0.07 -1.15 10.74
CA GLY A 131 -0.95 -2.15 10.43
C GLY A 131 -1.23 -3.16 11.52
#